data_b7312793b99d425fb5870067f37659d4
#
_entry.id   b7312793b99d425fb5870067f37659d4
#
_cell.length_a   1.000
_cell.length_b   1.000
_cell.length_c   1.000
_cell.angle_alpha   90.00
_cell.angle_beta   90.00
_cell.angle_gamma   90.00
#
_symmetry.space_group_name_H-M   'P 1'
#
loop_
_entity.id
_entity.type
_entity.pdbx_description
1 polymer ?
#
loop_
_entity_poly.entity_id
_entity_poly.type
_entity_poly.pdbx_seq_one_letter_code
_entity_poly.pdbx_strand_id
1 'polypeptide(L)'
;GIYRCCLKPATPDIKFNTLNPNPSTSYAPYRIFNMGSDISIDLIRFIQIIEKNLDKKAIMNLCPLPKGDVIATSADTSQLYEWVKFCPSTKIEDGMKKFLNWFKDYYS
;
A
#
# COMPACT_ATOMS: atom_id res chain seq x y z
N GLY A 1 -1.97 10.36 2.13
CA GLY A 1 -2.95 9.62 2.96
C GLY A 1 -2.75 9.93 4.43
N ILE A 2 -1.65 9.51 5.03
CA ILE A 2 -1.36 9.69 6.48
C ILE A 2 -1.57 11.15 6.91
N TYR A 3 -0.93 12.09 6.24
CA TYR A 3 -1.08 13.52 6.54
C TYR A 3 -2.55 13.98 6.55
N ARG A 4 -3.36 13.55 5.55
CA ARG A 4 -4.79 13.89 5.51
C ARG A 4 -5.57 13.27 6.66
N CYS A 5 -5.22 12.05 7.10
CA CYS A 5 -5.82 11.44 8.28
C CYS A 5 -5.47 12.21 9.56
N CYS A 6 -4.26 12.75 9.69
CA CYS A 6 -3.91 13.63 10.82
C CYS A 6 -4.73 14.93 10.84
N LEU A 7 -5.07 15.48 9.68
CA LEU A 7 -5.92 16.68 9.58
C LEU A 7 -7.41 16.40 9.82
N LYS A 8 -7.84 15.14 9.70
CA LYS A 8 -9.21 14.69 9.97
C LYS A 8 -9.20 13.49 10.91
N PRO A 9 -9.06 13.73 12.21
CA PRO A 9 -9.07 12.67 13.22
C PRO A 9 -10.33 11.82 13.16
N ALA A 10 -10.22 10.57 13.60
CA ALA A 10 -11.36 9.68 13.66
C ALA A 10 -12.41 10.21 14.66
N THR A 11 -13.68 10.01 14.32
CA THR A 11 -14.82 10.25 15.20
C THR A 11 -15.48 8.93 15.57
N PRO A 12 -16.18 8.85 16.74
CA PRO A 12 -16.97 7.68 17.08
C PRO A 12 -17.97 7.31 15.98
N ASP A 13 -18.14 6.03 15.74
CA ASP A 13 -19.20 5.54 14.87
C ASP A 13 -20.48 5.32 15.67
N ILE A 14 -21.40 6.27 15.63
CA ILE A 14 -22.68 6.21 16.35
C ILE A 14 -23.60 5.08 15.84
N LYS A 15 -23.32 4.52 14.67
CA LYS A 15 -24.06 3.39 14.08
C LYS A 15 -23.36 2.04 14.32
N PHE A 16 -22.29 2.03 15.12
CA PHE A 16 -21.56 0.80 15.40
C PHE A 16 -22.49 -0.25 16.03
N ASN A 17 -22.51 -1.44 15.44
CA ASN A 17 -23.36 -2.54 15.87
C ASN A 17 -22.51 -3.61 16.56
N THR A 18 -22.72 -3.80 17.87
CA THR A 18 -21.99 -4.80 18.66
C THR A 18 -22.36 -6.24 18.32
N LEU A 19 -23.54 -6.48 17.73
CA LEU A 19 -23.98 -7.83 17.31
C LEU A 19 -23.38 -8.24 15.97
N ASN A 20 -23.03 -7.26 15.14
CA ASN A 20 -22.35 -7.47 13.87
C ASN A 20 -21.29 -6.37 13.69
N PRO A 21 -20.16 -6.45 14.39
CA PRO A 21 -19.19 -5.36 14.45
C PRO A 21 -18.43 -5.23 13.14
N ASN A 22 -18.32 -3.99 12.64
CA ASN A 22 -17.35 -3.66 11.61
C ASN A 22 -15.98 -3.45 12.29
N PRO A 23 -14.95 -4.28 11.99
CA PRO A 23 -13.67 -4.18 12.67
C PRO A 23 -12.91 -2.89 12.37
N SER A 24 -13.31 -2.15 11.33
CA SER A 24 -12.67 -0.88 10.94
C SER A 24 -13.21 0.33 11.68
N THR A 25 -14.25 0.18 12.51
CA THR A 25 -14.90 1.27 13.26
C THR A 25 -15.21 0.88 14.70
N SER A 26 -15.58 1.85 15.55
CA SER A 26 -15.89 1.62 16.96
C SER A 26 -16.75 2.77 17.52
N TYR A 27 -17.36 2.58 18.68
CA TYR A 27 -17.90 3.68 19.50
C TYR A 27 -16.84 4.68 19.99
N ALA A 28 -15.57 4.26 20.09
CA ALA A 28 -14.45 5.16 20.32
C ALA A 28 -14.05 5.90 19.02
N PRO A 29 -13.29 6.99 19.10
CA PRO A 29 -12.76 7.69 17.93
C PRO A 29 -11.64 6.86 17.28
N TYR A 30 -12.04 5.85 16.53
CA TYR A 30 -11.18 4.83 15.94
C TYR A 30 -11.62 4.51 14.52
N ARG A 31 -10.68 4.43 13.59
CA ARG A 31 -10.87 3.99 12.21
C ARG A 31 -9.63 3.25 11.71
N ILE A 32 -9.82 2.15 11.00
CA ILE A 32 -8.75 1.48 10.24
C ILE A 32 -8.98 1.73 8.75
N PHE A 33 -7.93 2.07 8.04
CA PHE A 33 -7.94 2.23 6.59
C PHE A 33 -6.84 1.41 5.94
N ASN A 34 -7.17 0.74 4.85
CA ASN A 34 -6.16 0.23 3.94
C ASN A 34 -5.57 1.41 3.15
N MET A 35 -4.25 1.40 3.00
CA MET A 35 -3.52 2.40 2.21
C MET A 35 -2.51 1.70 1.34
N GLY A 36 -2.84 1.49 0.08
CA GLY A 36 -2.01 0.80 -0.89
C GLY A 36 -2.55 1.02 -2.31
N SER A 37 -1.99 0.33 -3.28
CA SER A 37 -2.52 0.28 -4.64
C SER A 37 -3.63 -0.77 -4.74
N ASP A 38 -4.65 -0.47 -5.49
CA ASP A 38 -5.67 -1.43 -5.95
C ASP A 38 -5.18 -2.28 -7.13
N ILE A 39 -4.04 -1.91 -7.71
CA ILE A 39 -3.41 -2.62 -8.83
C ILE A 39 -2.33 -3.56 -8.29
N SER A 40 -2.53 -4.85 -8.48
CA SER A 40 -1.49 -5.87 -8.23
C SER A 40 -0.42 -5.79 -9.31
N ILE A 41 0.85 -5.88 -8.90
CA ILE A 41 2.01 -5.86 -9.80
C ILE A 41 2.68 -7.23 -9.76
N ASP A 42 2.91 -7.79 -10.95
CA ASP A 42 3.67 -9.03 -11.11
C ASP A 42 5.12 -8.85 -10.60
N LEU A 43 5.63 -9.85 -9.87
CA LEU A 43 6.97 -9.80 -9.27
C LEU A 43 8.07 -9.63 -10.32
N ILE A 44 7.97 -10.33 -11.44
CA ILE A 44 8.98 -10.23 -12.52
C ILE A 44 8.95 -8.83 -13.12
N ARG A 45 7.76 -8.26 -13.31
CA ARG A 45 7.63 -6.88 -13.77
C ARG A 45 8.26 -5.89 -12.78
N PHE A 46 8.07 -6.09 -11.49
CA PHE A 46 8.67 -5.27 -10.45
C PHE A 46 10.21 -5.31 -10.51
N ILE A 47 10.80 -6.52 -10.66
CA ILE A 47 12.24 -6.72 -10.81
C ILE A 47 12.75 -6.01 -12.07
N GLN A 48 12.06 -6.13 -13.21
CA GLN A 48 12.44 -5.46 -14.46
C GLN A 48 12.48 -3.93 -14.33
N ILE A 49 11.56 -3.35 -13.55
CA ILE A 49 11.57 -1.90 -13.27
C ILE A 49 12.83 -1.50 -12.49
N ILE A 50 13.23 -2.30 -11.50
CA ILE A 50 14.45 -2.08 -10.73
C ILE A 50 15.69 -2.19 -11.64
N GLU A 51 15.80 -3.29 -12.39
CA GLU A 51 16.89 -3.53 -13.32
C GLU A 51 17.10 -2.35 -14.29
N LYS A 52 15.99 -1.90 -14.89
CA LYS A 52 16.01 -0.77 -15.84
C LYS A 52 16.52 0.53 -15.20
N ASN A 53 16.15 0.81 -13.95
CA ASN A 53 16.55 2.05 -13.29
C ASN A 53 17.97 1.99 -12.70
N LEU A 54 18.49 0.79 -12.44
CA LEU A 54 19.85 0.57 -11.96
C LEU A 54 20.86 0.30 -13.09
N ASP A 55 20.37 0.03 -14.31
CA ASP A 55 21.16 -0.49 -15.42
C ASP A 55 21.99 -1.74 -15.03
N LYS A 56 21.32 -2.64 -14.29
CA LYS A 56 21.92 -3.90 -13.80
C LYS A 56 20.93 -5.04 -13.96
N LYS A 57 21.45 -6.26 -14.09
CA LYS A 57 20.64 -7.47 -14.12
C LYS A 57 20.62 -8.15 -12.77
N ALA A 58 19.45 -8.58 -12.32
CA ALA A 58 19.29 -9.34 -11.11
C ALA A 58 19.77 -10.80 -11.31
N ILE A 59 20.46 -11.34 -10.33
CA ILE A 59 20.73 -12.78 -10.24
C ILE A 59 19.52 -13.39 -9.52
N MET A 60 18.63 -14.07 -10.27
CA MET A 60 17.40 -14.62 -9.74
C MET A 60 17.57 -16.08 -9.33
N ASN A 61 17.10 -16.42 -8.12
CA ASN A 61 16.89 -17.79 -7.68
C ASN A 61 15.40 -18.02 -7.47
N LEU A 62 14.74 -18.70 -8.40
CA LEU A 62 13.31 -18.96 -8.37
C LEU A 62 13.03 -20.14 -7.44
N CYS A 63 12.32 -19.88 -6.36
CA CYS A 63 11.89 -20.88 -5.39
C CYS A 63 10.37 -21.10 -5.47
N PRO A 64 9.86 -22.27 -5.06
CA PRO A 64 8.43 -22.47 -4.92
C PRO A 64 7.81 -21.48 -3.94
N LEU A 65 6.54 -21.12 -4.17
CA LEU A 65 5.80 -20.26 -3.24
C LEU A 65 5.74 -20.91 -1.84
N PRO A 66 6.17 -20.21 -0.77
CA PRO A 66 6.09 -20.73 0.58
C PRO A 66 4.64 -21.04 0.99
N LYS A 67 4.46 -22.06 1.85
CA LYS A 67 3.12 -22.39 2.39
C LYS A 67 2.61 -21.21 3.21
N GLY A 68 1.38 -20.76 2.91
CA GLY A 68 0.73 -19.65 3.62
C GLY A 68 0.98 -18.28 3.01
N ASP A 69 1.83 -18.17 1.99
CA ASP A 69 1.98 -16.93 1.22
C ASP A 69 0.88 -16.77 0.17
N VAL A 70 0.63 -15.54 -0.28
CA VAL A 70 -0.42 -15.20 -1.23
C VAL A 70 0.16 -14.88 -2.61
N ILE A 71 -0.56 -15.28 -3.66
CA ILE A 71 -0.11 -15.11 -5.04
C ILE A 71 -0.16 -13.63 -5.47
N ALA A 72 -1.12 -12.87 -4.95
CA ALA A 72 -1.32 -11.46 -5.29
C ALA A 72 -1.87 -10.69 -4.09
N THR A 73 -1.51 -9.43 -3.99
CA THR A 73 -2.04 -8.49 -3.01
C THR A 73 -2.56 -7.23 -3.69
N SER A 74 -3.65 -6.71 -3.18
CA SER A 74 -4.20 -5.41 -3.57
C SER A 74 -4.89 -4.78 -2.35
N ALA A 75 -5.07 -3.47 -2.35
CA ALA A 75 -5.72 -2.77 -1.25
C ALA A 75 -7.03 -2.15 -1.71
N ASP A 76 -8.13 -2.51 -1.06
CA ASP A 76 -9.37 -1.72 -1.16
C ASP A 76 -9.21 -0.44 -0.33
N THR A 77 -9.11 0.68 -1.01
CA THR A 77 -8.93 2.01 -0.41
C THR A 77 -10.20 2.85 -0.40
N SER A 78 -11.36 2.26 -0.66
CA SER A 78 -12.65 2.96 -0.72
C SER A 78 -12.96 3.72 0.56
N GLN A 79 -12.79 3.11 1.72
CA GLN A 79 -13.03 3.74 3.03
C GLN A 79 -12.08 4.92 3.28
N LEU A 80 -10.81 4.82 2.87
CA LEU A 80 -9.86 5.94 2.96
C LEU A 80 -10.30 7.10 2.06
N TYR A 81 -10.72 6.78 0.83
CA TYR A 81 -11.23 7.79 -0.10
C TYR A 81 -12.48 8.49 0.43
N GLU A 82 -13.44 7.74 0.97
CA GLU A 82 -14.65 8.30 1.57
C GLU A 82 -14.32 9.24 2.73
N TRP A 83 -13.34 8.88 3.55
CA TRP A 83 -12.97 9.64 4.74
C TRP A 83 -12.18 10.90 4.42
N VAL A 84 -11.08 10.81 3.68
CA VAL A 84 -10.13 11.92 3.46
C VAL A 84 -10.03 12.36 2.00
N LYS A 85 -10.85 11.81 1.10
CA LYS A 85 -10.84 12.10 -0.34
C LYS A 85 -9.45 11.94 -0.94
N PHE A 86 -8.79 10.82 -0.60
CA PHE A 86 -7.48 10.47 -1.09
C PHE A 86 -7.44 9.02 -1.56
N CYS A 87 -6.90 8.80 -2.75
CA CYS A 87 -6.57 7.48 -3.30
C CYS A 87 -5.09 7.47 -3.72
N PRO A 88 -4.28 6.51 -3.28
CA PRO A 88 -2.93 6.33 -3.79
C PRO A 88 -2.96 6.09 -5.30
N SER A 89 -2.22 6.89 -6.07
CA SER A 89 -2.25 6.83 -7.55
C SER A 89 -0.85 6.88 -8.19
N THR A 90 0.20 6.84 -7.37
CA THR A 90 1.58 6.83 -7.88
C THR A 90 1.84 5.50 -8.60
N LYS A 91 2.16 5.57 -9.88
CA LYS A 91 2.57 4.38 -10.66
C LYS A 91 3.86 3.80 -10.09
N ILE A 92 3.99 2.47 -10.15
CA ILE A 92 5.16 1.77 -9.60
C ILE A 92 6.46 2.23 -10.28
N GLU A 93 6.44 2.52 -11.58
CA GLU A 93 7.58 3.01 -12.34
C GLU A 93 8.08 4.35 -11.77
N ASP A 94 7.17 5.28 -11.48
CA ASP A 94 7.50 6.61 -10.97
C ASP A 94 7.96 6.55 -9.51
N GLY A 95 7.29 5.74 -8.70
CA GLY A 95 7.65 5.52 -7.30
C GLY A 95 9.02 4.87 -7.17
N MET A 96 9.29 3.82 -7.95
CA MET A 96 10.56 3.10 -7.93
C MET A 96 11.73 3.97 -8.43
N LYS A 97 11.51 4.79 -9.46
CA LYS A 97 12.53 5.73 -9.93
C LYS A 97 12.95 6.71 -8.84
N LYS A 98 11.98 7.29 -8.11
CA LYS A 98 12.26 8.21 -6.99
C LYS A 98 12.99 7.50 -5.85
N PHE A 99 12.54 6.30 -5.50
CA PHE A 99 13.17 5.49 -4.46
C PHE A 99 14.62 5.14 -4.80
N LEU A 100 14.89 4.66 -6.02
CA LEU A 100 16.23 4.27 -6.43
C LEU A 100 17.18 5.45 -6.58
N ASN A 101 16.71 6.64 -6.95
CA ASN A 101 17.53 7.85 -6.92
C ASN A 101 17.95 8.17 -5.48
N TRP A 102 16.96 8.24 -4.56
CA TRP A 102 17.27 8.44 -3.14
C TRP A 102 18.22 7.36 -2.59
N PHE A 103 18.00 6.07 -2.93
CA PHE A 103 18.84 4.96 -2.48
C PHE A 103 20.30 5.12 -2.94
N LYS A 104 20.50 5.50 -4.21
CA LYS A 104 21.85 5.76 -4.74
C LYS A 104 22.53 6.92 -3.99
N ASP A 105 21.80 8.03 -3.79
CA ASP A 105 22.35 9.21 -3.12
C ASP A 105 22.68 8.94 -1.64
N TYR A 106 21.91 8.07 -0.98
CA TYR A 106 22.08 7.73 0.43
C TYR A 106 23.21 6.73 0.69
N TYR A 107 23.45 5.78 -0.24
CA TYR A 107 24.41 4.68 -0.09
C TYR A 107 25.64 4.83 -1.02
N SER A 108 25.81 5.96 -1.69
CA SER A 108 27.00 6.26 -2.50
C SER A 108 28.18 6.72 -1.69
#